data_50a8b2b9bd4efadd976ba99e34f37c53
#
_entry.id   50a8b2b9bd4efadd976ba99e34f37c53
#
_cell.length_a   1.000
_cell.length_b   1.000
_cell.length_c   1.000
_cell.angle_alpha   90.00
_cell.angle_beta   90.00
_cell.angle_gamma   90.00
#
_symmetry.space_group_name_H-M   'P 1'
#
loop_
_entity.id
_entity.type
_entity.pdbx_description
1 polymer ?
#
loop_
_entity_poly.entity_id
_entity_poly.type
_entity_poly.pdbx_seq_one_letter_code
_entity_poly.pdbx_strand_id
1 'polypeptide(L)'
;MSNIFDSSQWPSTPPDPFIAGDYFAFKRGDLTSAFPIASYAVTFNASLFGSSTSTTSAAQIAAAATESGSEYHITVDGSTTASWTVGDYQWSLFATKSADSDKRQQIEYGTFEIKANWAVSTADPRSDAQKNLELIEDILYNRVQGDVSSYSIAGRSLSKMGPDELITMRDFYKRQVTMETRKERIRLGFGTGANILPDFRR
;
A
#
# COMPACT_ATOMS: atom_id res chain seq x y z
N MET A 1 3.35 -20.76 -0.18
CA MET A 1 3.62 -19.66 0.74
C MET A 1 5.09 -19.76 1.11
N SER A 2 5.92 -18.75 0.84
CA SER A 2 7.35 -18.78 1.20
C SER A 2 7.52 -18.48 2.69
N ASN A 3 8.50 -19.11 3.33
CA ASN A 3 8.85 -18.82 4.71
C ASN A 3 9.80 -17.62 4.74
N ILE A 4 9.33 -16.47 5.19
CA ILE A 4 10.12 -15.23 5.26
C ILE A 4 11.28 -15.31 6.27
N PHE A 5 11.29 -16.28 7.17
CA PHE A 5 12.38 -16.52 8.14
C PHE A 5 13.50 -17.40 7.57
N ASP A 6 13.30 -17.96 6.37
CA ASP A 6 14.30 -18.72 5.63
C ASP A 6 14.86 -17.85 4.48
N SER A 7 16.09 -17.37 4.63
CA SER A 7 16.73 -16.48 3.65
C SER A 7 16.88 -17.11 2.26
N SER A 8 16.86 -18.46 2.14
CA SER A 8 16.88 -19.13 0.84
C SER A 8 15.63 -18.84 0.00
N GLN A 9 14.48 -18.56 0.64
CA GLN A 9 13.19 -18.33 0.03
C GLN A 9 12.84 -16.84 -0.16
N TRP A 10 13.73 -15.94 0.21
CA TRP A 10 13.47 -14.51 0.09
C TRP A 10 13.31 -14.07 -1.36
N PRO A 11 12.34 -13.19 -1.64
CA PRO A 11 12.16 -12.62 -2.97
C PRO A 11 13.35 -11.71 -3.35
N SER A 12 13.48 -11.43 -4.64
CA SER A 12 14.48 -10.47 -5.16
C SER A 12 14.01 -9.02 -5.14
N THR A 13 12.75 -8.77 -4.85
CA THR A 13 12.12 -7.45 -4.77
C THR A 13 11.38 -7.30 -3.44
N PRO A 14 11.09 -6.07 -2.99
CA PRO A 14 10.27 -5.87 -1.81
C PRO A 14 8.97 -6.66 -1.86
N PRO A 15 8.51 -7.26 -0.74
CA PRO A 15 7.22 -7.94 -0.68
C PRO A 15 6.08 -6.98 -1.03
N ASP A 16 5.17 -7.38 -1.92
CA ASP A 16 3.99 -6.61 -2.31
C ASP A 16 2.74 -7.51 -2.38
N PRO A 17 1.71 -7.26 -1.53
CA PRO A 17 1.66 -6.28 -0.45
C PRO A 17 2.46 -6.69 0.78
N PHE A 18 2.87 -5.70 1.57
CA PHE A 18 3.53 -5.91 2.85
C PHE A 18 2.58 -5.54 4.01
N ILE A 19 2.64 -6.25 5.13
CA ILE A 19 1.83 -5.98 6.32
C ILE A 19 2.69 -5.26 7.37
N ALA A 20 2.26 -4.10 7.84
CA ALA A 20 2.97 -3.36 8.89
C ALA A 20 3.10 -4.22 10.16
N GLY A 21 4.29 -4.28 10.74
CA GLY A 21 4.58 -5.11 11.90
C GLY A 21 5.11 -6.50 11.58
N ASP A 22 5.09 -6.92 10.31
CA ASP A 22 5.75 -8.16 9.90
C ASP A 22 7.26 -7.93 9.65
N TYR A 23 8.02 -9.03 9.63
CA TYR A 23 9.43 -9.01 9.26
C TYR A 23 9.57 -8.70 7.77
N PHE A 24 10.25 -7.61 7.44
CA PHE A 24 10.49 -7.21 6.05
C PHE A 24 11.83 -7.76 5.59
N ALA A 25 11.84 -8.55 4.53
CA ALA A 25 13.07 -9.12 3.99
C ALA A 25 12.99 -9.36 2.48
N PHE A 26 14.06 -9.05 1.78
CA PHE A 26 14.33 -9.48 0.41
C PHE A 26 15.84 -9.48 0.16
N LYS A 27 16.30 -10.12 -0.92
CA LYS A 27 17.73 -10.28 -1.22
C LYS A 27 18.06 -10.02 -2.68
N ARG A 28 19.29 -9.60 -2.92
CA ARG A 28 19.83 -9.30 -4.25
C ARG A 28 21.22 -9.92 -4.43
N GLY A 29 21.25 -11.10 -5.04
CA GLY A 29 22.50 -11.76 -5.42
C GLY A 29 23.02 -11.32 -6.79
N ASP A 30 22.11 -10.87 -7.66
CA ASP A 30 22.41 -10.41 -9.03
C ASP A 30 23.27 -9.14 -9.08
N LEU A 31 23.22 -8.30 -8.04
CA LEU A 31 23.94 -7.02 -7.99
C LEU A 31 25.43 -7.17 -7.68
N THR A 32 25.86 -8.27 -7.07
CA THR A 32 27.22 -8.42 -6.55
C THR A 32 28.29 -8.46 -7.64
N SER A 33 27.92 -8.83 -8.87
CA SER A 33 28.84 -8.79 -10.02
C SER A 33 29.18 -7.38 -10.50
N ALA A 34 28.18 -6.47 -10.49
CA ALA A 34 28.35 -5.08 -10.90
C ALA A 34 28.78 -4.16 -9.73
N PHE A 35 28.30 -4.49 -8.53
CA PHE A 35 28.56 -3.75 -7.29
C PHE A 35 29.11 -4.71 -6.23
N PRO A 36 30.43 -5.04 -6.27
CA PRO A 36 31.02 -5.92 -5.27
C PRO A 36 30.86 -5.38 -3.86
N ILE A 37 30.41 -6.23 -2.93
CA ILE A 37 30.09 -5.89 -1.53
C ILE A 37 31.26 -5.18 -0.82
N ALA A 38 32.50 -5.60 -1.08
CA ALA A 38 33.68 -4.98 -0.49
C ALA A 38 33.89 -3.51 -0.90
N SER A 39 33.25 -3.04 -1.99
CA SER A 39 33.48 -1.72 -2.58
C SER A 39 32.24 -0.83 -2.61
N TYR A 40 31.08 -1.39 -2.41
CA TYR A 40 29.79 -0.68 -2.50
C TYR A 40 28.87 -1.00 -1.33
N ALA A 41 28.19 0.01 -0.83
CA ALA A 41 27.06 -0.12 0.08
C ALA A 41 25.77 0.01 -0.70
N VAL A 42 24.82 -0.91 -0.49
CA VAL A 42 23.50 -0.85 -1.09
C VAL A 42 22.49 -0.38 -0.03
N THR A 43 21.65 0.58 -0.41
CA THR A 43 20.60 1.10 0.47
C THR A 43 19.24 1.04 -0.22
N PHE A 44 18.25 0.59 0.51
CA PHE A 44 16.84 0.64 0.15
C PHE A 44 16.23 1.90 0.76
N ASN A 45 15.53 2.68 -0.05
CA ASN A 45 14.78 3.84 0.41
C ASN A 45 13.38 3.79 -0.20
N ALA A 46 12.36 4.10 0.60
CA ALA A 46 11.00 4.23 0.11
C ALA A 46 10.31 5.45 0.72
N SER A 47 9.38 6.03 -0.03
CA SER A 47 8.59 7.19 0.38
C SER A 47 7.13 6.96 0.08
N LEU A 48 6.25 7.38 0.99
CA LEU A 48 4.80 7.29 0.82
C LEU A 48 4.36 8.18 -0.35
N PHE A 49 3.63 7.60 -1.30
CA PHE A 49 3.15 8.29 -2.48
C PHE A 49 2.07 9.32 -2.12
N GLY A 50 2.20 10.54 -2.65
CA GLY A 50 1.22 11.62 -2.40
C GLY A 50 1.33 12.30 -1.04
N SER A 51 2.29 11.95 -0.19
CA SER A 51 2.56 12.70 1.03
C SER A 51 3.31 13.99 0.71
N SER A 52 2.66 15.13 0.91
CA SER A 52 3.29 16.46 0.79
C SER A 52 4.20 16.80 1.97
N THR A 53 4.13 16.01 3.05
CA THR A 53 4.92 16.16 4.27
C THR A 53 5.97 15.05 4.38
N SER A 54 6.99 15.13 3.52
CA SER A 54 8.10 14.17 3.52
C SER A 54 9.05 14.29 4.73
N THR A 55 8.64 14.99 5.78
CA THR A 55 9.48 15.27 6.98
C THR A 55 9.20 14.33 8.15
N THR A 56 8.17 13.47 8.08
CA THR A 56 7.91 12.48 9.13
C THR A 56 8.64 11.17 8.80
N SER A 57 9.49 10.72 9.71
CA SER A 57 10.23 9.43 9.58
C SER A 57 9.33 8.22 9.32
N ALA A 58 8.04 8.30 9.66
CA ALA A 58 7.04 7.27 9.37
C ALA A 58 6.62 7.19 7.88
N ALA A 59 6.81 8.29 7.12
CA ALA A 59 6.51 8.35 5.68
C ALA A 59 7.73 8.04 4.79
N GLN A 60 8.92 7.92 5.40
CA GLN A 60 10.16 7.57 4.74
C GLN A 60 10.76 6.31 5.38
N ILE A 61 11.12 5.37 4.55
CA ILE A 61 11.78 4.13 4.95
C ILE A 61 13.19 4.15 4.40
N ALA A 62 14.16 3.85 5.24
CA ALA A 62 15.55 3.67 4.83
C ALA A 62 16.11 2.41 5.50
N ALA A 63 16.67 1.50 4.71
CA ALA A 63 17.31 0.29 5.21
C ALA A 63 18.64 0.07 4.46
N ALA A 64 19.72 -0.10 5.19
CA ALA A 64 20.98 -0.52 4.62
C ALA A 64 20.97 -2.02 4.36
N ALA A 65 21.48 -2.44 3.22
CA ALA A 65 21.71 -3.86 2.97
C ALA A 65 22.84 -4.38 3.83
N THR A 66 22.69 -5.59 4.33
CA THR A 66 23.75 -6.34 5.01
C THR A 66 24.34 -7.37 4.04
N GLU A 67 25.60 -7.70 4.24
CA GLU A 67 26.28 -8.76 3.51
C GLU A 67 25.93 -10.12 4.10
N SER A 68 25.55 -11.07 3.25
CA SER A 68 25.44 -12.48 3.62
C SER A 68 25.90 -13.36 2.47
N GLY A 69 27.12 -13.91 2.63
CA GLY A 69 27.76 -14.66 1.54
C GLY A 69 28.06 -13.78 0.34
N SER A 70 27.47 -14.09 -0.81
CA SER A 70 27.60 -13.31 -2.04
C SER A 70 26.33 -12.54 -2.39
N GLU A 71 25.48 -12.23 -1.41
CA GLU A 71 24.19 -11.57 -1.62
C GLU A 71 24.03 -10.33 -0.73
N TYR A 72 23.33 -9.33 -1.21
CA TYR A 72 22.84 -8.21 -0.42
C TYR A 72 21.50 -8.60 0.21
N HIS A 73 21.41 -8.57 1.53
CA HIS A 73 20.23 -8.82 2.31
C HIS A 73 19.68 -7.50 2.85
N ILE A 74 18.44 -7.17 2.51
CA ILE A 74 17.71 -6.02 3.03
C ILE A 74 16.68 -6.54 4.01
N THR A 75 16.86 -6.23 5.30
CA THR A 75 15.99 -6.71 6.36
C THR A 75 15.61 -5.58 7.30
N VAL A 76 14.36 -5.62 7.78
CA VAL A 76 13.86 -4.71 8.82
C VAL A 76 12.96 -5.50 9.77
N ASP A 77 13.24 -5.37 11.07
CA ASP A 77 12.48 -6.08 12.10
C ASP A 77 11.03 -5.59 12.22
N GLY A 78 10.12 -6.50 12.60
CA GLY A 78 8.71 -6.21 12.78
C GLY A 78 8.43 -5.08 13.78
N SER A 79 9.25 -4.91 14.80
CA SER A 79 9.14 -3.77 15.74
C SER A 79 9.34 -2.41 15.07
N THR A 80 10.20 -2.34 14.06
CA THR A 80 10.43 -1.12 13.27
C THR A 80 9.32 -0.94 12.23
N THR A 81 8.97 -2.00 11.50
CA THR A 81 7.93 -1.95 10.46
C THR A 81 6.54 -1.67 11.02
N ALA A 82 6.28 -1.95 12.30
CA ALA A 82 5.03 -1.62 12.98
C ALA A 82 4.73 -0.10 13.01
N SER A 83 5.77 0.73 12.91
CA SER A 83 5.65 2.20 12.83
C SER A 83 5.42 2.73 11.42
N TRP A 84 5.49 1.89 10.39
CA TRP A 84 5.33 2.32 9.00
C TRP A 84 3.88 2.71 8.72
N THR A 85 3.72 3.82 8.03
CA THR A 85 2.40 4.31 7.63
C THR A 85 1.80 3.43 6.54
N VAL A 86 0.52 3.12 6.64
CA VAL A 86 -0.22 2.37 5.61
C VAL A 86 -0.38 3.21 4.35
N GLY A 87 -0.21 2.60 3.18
CA GLY A 87 -0.39 3.25 1.88
C GLY A 87 0.54 2.73 0.80
N ASP A 88 0.50 3.38 -0.35
CA ASP A 88 1.34 3.08 -1.51
C ASP A 88 2.69 3.79 -1.39
N TYR A 89 3.77 3.05 -1.54
CA TYR A 89 5.14 3.56 -1.47
C TYR A 89 5.84 3.44 -2.82
N GLN A 90 6.62 4.47 -3.15
CA GLN A 90 7.63 4.39 -4.19
C GLN A 90 8.97 4.08 -3.54
N TRP A 91 9.65 3.04 -4.02
CA TRP A 91 10.95 2.63 -3.51
C TRP A 91 12.06 2.73 -4.54
N SER A 92 13.29 2.82 -4.06
CA SER A 92 14.49 2.83 -4.87
C SER A 92 15.64 2.12 -4.15
N LEU A 93 16.45 1.39 -4.90
CA LEU A 93 17.73 0.87 -4.46
C LEU A 93 18.87 1.75 -4.99
N PHE A 94 19.81 2.07 -4.14
CA PHE A 94 21.01 2.83 -4.48
C PHE A 94 22.26 2.04 -4.14
N ALA A 95 23.25 2.04 -5.05
CA ALA A 95 24.62 1.66 -4.74
C ALA A 95 25.44 2.93 -4.52
N THR A 96 26.19 2.97 -3.44
CA THR A 96 27.12 4.03 -3.09
C THR A 96 28.51 3.44 -2.95
N LYS A 97 29.51 4.05 -3.56
CA LYS A 97 30.89 3.59 -3.44
C LYS A 97 31.41 3.82 -2.03
N SER A 98 31.87 2.77 -1.35
CA SER A 98 32.31 2.85 0.06
C SER A 98 33.47 3.82 0.30
N ALA A 99 34.37 3.98 -0.70
CA ALA A 99 35.50 4.89 -0.62
C ALA A 99 35.15 6.35 -0.99
N ASP A 100 33.96 6.61 -1.55
CA ASP A 100 33.58 7.94 -2.07
C ASP A 100 32.05 8.03 -2.11
N SER A 101 31.47 8.61 -1.05
CA SER A 101 30.02 8.73 -0.87
C SER A 101 29.31 9.61 -1.92
N ASP A 102 30.05 10.46 -2.64
CA ASP A 102 29.48 11.28 -3.70
C ASP A 102 29.17 10.45 -4.97
N LYS A 103 29.79 9.27 -5.08
CA LYS A 103 29.56 8.33 -6.18
C LYS A 103 28.43 7.37 -5.83
N ARG A 104 27.20 7.84 -6.04
CA ARG A 104 25.95 7.10 -5.83
C ARG A 104 25.22 6.89 -7.14
N GLN A 105 24.69 5.70 -7.35
CA GLN A 105 23.86 5.34 -8.50
C GLN A 105 22.56 4.69 -8.04
N GLN A 106 21.43 5.10 -8.61
CA GLN A 106 20.18 4.37 -8.50
C GLN A 106 20.25 3.12 -9.38
N ILE A 107 20.00 1.95 -8.77
CA ILE A 107 20.06 0.66 -9.44
C ILE A 107 18.69 0.28 -9.97
N GLU A 108 17.67 0.45 -9.13
CA GLU A 108 16.30 0.02 -9.41
C GLU A 108 15.30 0.86 -8.64
N TYR A 109 14.07 0.88 -9.12
CA TYR A 109 12.93 1.52 -8.45
C TYR A 109 11.63 0.77 -8.75
N GLY A 110 10.63 1.00 -7.93
CA GLY A 110 9.32 0.39 -8.09
C GLY A 110 8.33 0.93 -7.07
N THR A 111 7.22 0.23 -6.93
CA THR A 111 6.17 0.55 -5.95
C THR A 111 5.83 -0.70 -5.15
N PHE A 112 5.36 -0.52 -3.92
CA PHE A 112 4.75 -1.57 -3.10
C PHE A 112 3.74 -0.96 -2.14
N GLU A 113 2.77 -1.77 -1.70
CA GLU A 113 1.71 -1.32 -0.79
C GLU A 113 1.96 -1.84 0.62
N ILE A 114 1.89 -0.95 1.61
CA ILE A 114 1.87 -1.32 3.03
C ILE A 114 0.44 -1.36 3.53
N LYS A 115 0.01 -2.51 4.03
CA LYS A 115 -1.30 -2.74 4.63
C LYS A 115 -1.26 -2.72 6.15
N ALA A 116 -2.38 -2.38 6.77
CA ALA A 116 -2.53 -2.45 8.21
C ALA A 116 -2.46 -3.90 8.71
N ASN A 117 -1.84 -4.09 9.87
CA ASN A 117 -1.87 -5.37 10.58
C ASN A 117 -3.20 -5.48 11.36
N TRP A 118 -4.12 -6.26 10.85
CA TRP A 118 -5.44 -6.44 11.46
C TRP A 118 -5.42 -7.22 12.79
N ALA A 119 -4.31 -7.88 13.12
CA ALA A 119 -4.18 -8.55 14.40
C ALA A 119 -4.02 -7.58 15.57
N VAL A 120 -3.48 -6.38 15.33
CA VAL A 120 -3.20 -5.36 16.36
C VAL A 120 -3.85 -4.02 16.07
N SER A 121 -4.30 -3.77 14.84
CA SER A 121 -4.94 -2.52 14.44
C SER A 121 -6.39 -2.49 14.92
N THR A 122 -6.73 -1.43 15.63
CA THR A 122 -8.12 -1.08 15.97
C THR A 122 -8.75 -0.18 14.89
N ALA A 123 -8.02 0.13 13.82
CA ALA A 123 -8.52 0.95 12.74
C ALA A 123 -9.63 0.22 11.98
N ASP A 124 -10.63 0.96 11.55
CA ASP A 124 -11.72 0.46 10.72
C ASP A 124 -11.18 0.01 9.35
N PRO A 125 -11.36 -1.27 8.97
CA PRO A 125 -10.83 -1.81 7.71
C PRO A 125 -11.52 -1.25 6.46
N ARG A 126 -12.64 -0.54 6.61
CA ARG A 126 -13.41 0.00 5.51
C ARG A 126 -12.69 1.19 4.88
N SER A 127 -12.78 1.31 3.55
CA SER A 127 -12.32 2.51 2.84
C SER A 127 -13.16 3.73 3.21
N ASP A 128 -12.63 4.93 2.98
CA ASP A 128 -13.40 6.16 3.21
C ASP A 128 -14.65 6.22 2.32
N ALA A 129 -14.59 5.63 1.12
CA ALA A 129 -15.75 5.50 0.25
C ALA A 129 -16.86 4.61 0.88
N GLN A 130 -16.46 3.50 1.52
CA GLN A 130 -17.40 2.62 2.22
C GLN A 130 -18.01 3.30 3.44
N LYS A 131 -17.22 3.99 4.26
CA LYS A 131 -17.69 4.76 5.42
C LYS A 131 -18.66 5.86 5.02
N ASN A 132 -18.31 6.62 3.98
CA ASN A 132 -19.17 7.70 3.48
C ASN A 132 -20.48 7.16 2.87
N LEU A 133 -20.42 6.03 2.16
CA LEU A 133 -21.62 5.37 1.62
C LEU A 133 -22.57 4.97 2.73
N GLU A 134 -22.09 4.29 3.77
CA GLU A 134 -22.88 3.87 4.93
C GLU A 134 -23.51 5.08 5.63
N LEU A 135 -22.74 6.14 5.89
CA LEU A 135 -23.27 7.36 6.51
C LEU A 135 -24.39 8.00 5.68
N ILE A 136 -24.29 8.01 4.36
CA ILE A 136 -25.33 8.56 3.48
C ILE A 136 -26.56 7.66 3.48
N GLU A 137 -26.38 6.34 3.45
CA GLU A 137 -27.48 5.38 3.52
C GLU A 137 -28.23 5.50 4.86
N ASP A 138 -27.52 5.65 5.98
CA ASP A 138 -28.11 5.89 7.31
C ASP A 138 -28.91 7.19 7.35
N ILE A 139 -28.40 8.28 6.76
CA ILE A 139 -29.11 9.55 6.69
C ILE A 139 -30.38 9.43 5.87
N LEU A 140 -30.32 8.78 4.72
CA LEU A 140 -31.50 8.55 3.87
C LEU A 140 -32.53 7.70 4.59
N TYR A 141 -32.12 6.66 5.30
CA TYR A 141 -32.98 5.79 6.09
C TYR A 141 -33.69 6.58 7.22
N ASN A 142 -32.93 7.36 7.99
CA ASN A 142 -33.47 8.15 9.10
C ASN A 142 -34.43 9.25 8.62
N ARG A 143 -34.17 9.86 7.46
CA ARG A 143 -35.09 10.84 6.85
C ARG A 143 -36.43 10.24 6.46
N VAL A 144 -36.44 8.99 5.99
CA VAL A 144 -37.65 8.24 5.68
C VAL A 144 -38.47 7.99 6.95
N GLN A 145 -37.80 7.86 8.11
CA GLN A 145 -38.47 7.67 9.41
C GLN A 145 -38.85 8.98 10.13
N GLY A 146 -38.52 10.15 9.55
CA GLY A 146 -38.95 11.46 10.09
C GLY A 146 -38.02 12.06 11.15
N ASP A 147 -36.84 11.48 11.38
CA ASP A 147 -35.85 12.02 12.31
C ASP A 147 -34.77 12.83 11.55
N VAL A 148 -34.77 14.16 11.77
CA VAL A 148 -33.87 15.10 11.10
C VAL A 148 -32.72 15.45 12.04
N SER A 149 -31.75 14.58 12.16
CA SER A 149 -30.48 14.92 12.79
C SER A 149 -29.47 15.49 11.77
N SER A 150 -28.71 16.48 12.19
CA SER A 150 -27.65 17.09 11.36
C SER A 150 -26.37 16.24 11.39
N TYR A 151 -25.88 15.84 10.22
CA TYR A 151 -24.64 15.08 10.07
C TYR A 151 -23.59 15.89 9.31
N SER A 152 -22.31 15.63 9.62
CA SER A 152 -21.19 16.20 8.87
C SER A 152 -20.43 15.09 8.15
N ILE A 153 -20.30 15.18 6.81
CA ILE A 153 -19.47 14.28 5.99
C ILE A 153 -18.41 15.11 5.29
N ALA A 154 -17.16 14.70 5.41
CA ALA A 154 -16.01 15.35 4.75
C ALA A 154 -15.99 16.89 4.94
N GLY A 155 -16.36 17.37 6.15
CA GLY A 155 -16.36 18.80 6.48
C GLY A 155 -17.57 19.59 5.94
N ARG A 156 -18.58 18.93 5.34
CA ARG A 156 -19.81 19.55 4.89
C ARG A 156 -20.97 19.20 5.81
N SER A 157 -21.74 20.23 6.22
CA SER A 157 -22.97 20.03 7.00
C SER A 157 -24.08 19.50 6.09
N LEU A 158 -24.53 18.27 6.30
CA LEU A 158 -25.56 17.60 5.50
C LEU A 158 -26.99 17.97 5.89
N SER A 159 -27.17 18.74 6.96
CA SER A 159 -28.50 19.16 7.41
C SER A 159 -29.26 20.02 6.39
N LYS A 160 -28.59 20.55 5.37
CA LYS A 160 -29.14 21.41 4.33
C LYS A 160 -29.22 20.75 2.94
N MET A 161 -28.69 19.52 2.78
CA MET A 161 -28.72 18.85 1.48
C MET A 161 -30.09 18.25 1.18
N GLY A 162 -30.56 18.47 -0.03
CA GLY A 162 -31.80 17.85 -0.52
C GLY A 162 -31.70 16.33 -0.66
N PRO A 163 -32.84 15.61 -0.66
CA PRO A 163 -32.84 14.15 -0.89
C PRO A 163 -32.16 13.77 -2.21
N ASP A 164 -32.35 14.56 -3.27
CA ASP A 164 -31.77 14.29 -4.60
C ASP A 164 -30.25 14.41 -4.60
N GLU A 165 -29.71 15.38 -3.85
CA GLU A 165 -28.26 15.54 -3.68
C GLU A 165 -27.65 14.36 -2.91
N LEU A 166 -28.33 13.87 -1.87
CA LEU A 166 -27.91 12.68 -1.10
C LEU A 166 -27.92 11.43 -1.96
N ILE A 167 -28.94 11.25 -2.80
CA ILE A 167 -29.03 10.13 -3.75
C ILE A 167 -27.85 10.21 -4.75
N THR A 168 -27.56 11.39 -5.27
CA THR A 168 -26.43 11.59 -6.19
C THR A 168 -25.09 11.24 -5.52
N MET A 169 -24.89 11.69 -4.26
CA MET A 169 -23.69 11.35 -3.48
C MET A 169 -23.61 9.85 -3.18
N ARG A 170 -24.73 9.22 -2.79
CA ARG A 170 -24.78 7.76 -2.59
C ARG A 170 -24.33 7.02 -3.84
N ASP A 171 -24.86 7.38 -4.99
CA ASP A 171 -24.54 6.72 -6.27
C ASP A 171 -23.08 6.96 -6.69
N PHE A 172 -22.50 8.11 -6.35
CA PHE A 172 -21.09 8.40 -6.52
C PHE A 172 -20.22 7.47 -5.67
N TYR A 173 -20.44 7.40 -4.34
CA TYR A 173 -19.66 6.54 -3.46
C TYR A 173 -19.87 5.05 -3.75
N LYS A 174 -21.08 4.63 -4.13
CA LYS A 174 -21.36 3.26 -4.56
C LYS A 174 -20.53 2.85 -5.78
N ARG A 175 -20.36 3.76 -6.73
CA ARG A 175 -19.44 3.55 -7.88
C ARG A 175 -18.00 3.45 -7.44
N GLN A 176 -17.54 4.30 -6.50
CA GLN A 176 -16.17 4.21 -5.97
C GLN A 176 -15.91 2.87 -5.28
N VAL A 177 -16.79 2.44 -4.38
CA VAL A 177 -16.69 1.14 -3.70
C VAL A 177 -16.65 -0.01 -4.72
N THR A 178 -17.48 0.06 -5.78
CA THR A 178 -17.47 -0.95 -6.85
C THR A 178 -16.11 -0.96 -7.59
N MET A 179 -15.53 0.21 -7.85
CA MET A 179 -14.22 0.33 -8.49
C MET A 179 -13.09 -0.22 -7.60
N GLU A 180 -13.12 0.06 -6.30
CA GLU A 180 -12.15 -0.47 -5.33
C GLU A 180 -12.22 -2.00 -5.27
N THR A 181 -13.44 -2.54 -5.14
CA THR A 181 -13.68 -3.99 -5.14
C THR A 181 -13.20 -4.64 -6.45
N ARG A 182 -13.42 -3.98 -7.59
CA ARG A 182 -12.95 -4.48 -8.89
C ARG A 182 -11.42 -4.47 -8.98
N LYS A 183 -10.76 -3.40 -8.52
CA LYS A 183 -9.28 -3.33 -8.49
C LYS A 183 -8.70 -4.45 -7.63
N GLU A 184 -9.27 -4.67 -6.44
CA GLU A 184 -8.80 -5.72 -5.54
C GLU A 184 -9.01 -7.13 -6.14
N ARG A 185 -10.14 -7.38 -6.80
CA ARG A 185 -10.37 -8.65 -7.51
C ARG A 185 -9.38 -8.88 -8.63
N ILE A 186 -9.05 -7.85 -9.41
CA ILE A 186 -8.04 -7.95 -10.47
C ILE A 186 -6.67 -8.25 -9.87
N ARG A 187 -6.30 -7.58 -8.78
CA ARG A 187 -5.04 -7.79 -8.07
C ARG A 187 -4.92 -9.21 -7.51
N LEU A 188 -6.03 -9.78 -7.03
CA LEU A 188 -6.10 -11.17 -6.56
C LEU A 188 -6.18 -12.21 -7.70
N GLY A 189 -6.13 -11.79 -8.96
CA GLY A 189 -6.17 -12.68 -10.12
C GLY A 189 -7.57 -13.16 -10.51
N PHE A 190 -8.64 -12.64 -9.90
CA PHE A 190 -10.02 -13.06 -10.19
C PHE A 190 -10.62 -12.45 -11.48
N GLY A 191 -9.82 -11.81 -12.31
CA GLY A 191 -10.29 -11.21 -13.55
C GLY A 191 -11.34 -10.10 -13.39
N THR A 192 -11.77 -9.48 -14.49
CA THR A 192 -12.72 -8.35 -14.47
C THR A 192 -14.18 -8.75 -14.31
N GLY A 193 -14.49 -10.04 -14.23
CA GLY A 193 -15.88 -10.54 -14.20
C GLY A 193 -16.63 -10.42 -15.52
N ALA A 194 -15.96 -10.02 -16.61
CA ALA A 194 -16.52 -10.08 -17.94
C ALA A 194 -16.43 -11.54 -18.41
N ASN A 195 -17.54 -12.25 -18.38
CA ASN A 195 -17.65 -13.54 -19.04
C ASN A 195 -17.63 -13.30 -20.55
N ILE A 196 -16.51 -13.60 -21.19
CA ILE A 196 -16.49 -13.76 -22.64
C ILE A 196 -17.13 -15.14 -22.89
N LEU A 197 -18.42 -15.14 -23.20
CA LEU A 197 -19.07 -16.32 -23.74
C LEU A 197 -18.59 -16.46 -25.21
N PRO A 198 -17.77 -17.46 -25.57
CA PRO A 198 -17.44 -17.67 -26.95
C PRO A 198 -18.74 -18.06 -27.67
N ASP A 199 -19.14 -17.24 -28.65
CA ASP A 199 -20.27 -17.53 -29.51
C ASP A 199 -19.83 -18.60 -30.50
N PHE A 200 -20.13 -19.87 -30.20
CA PHE A 200 -19.95 -20.99 -31.09
C PHE A 200 -21.15 -21.12 -32.07
N ARG A 201 -21.42 -20.07 -32.85
CA ARG A 201 -22.32 -20.24 -34.00
C ARG A 201 -21.53 -20.88 -35.15
N ARG A 202 -21.88 -22.12 -35.43
CA ARG A 202 -21.62 -22.78 -36.72
C ARG A 202 -22.70 -22.38 -37.70
#